data_e1add7c65b8a8313872ebb4f95bb3527
#
_entry.id   e1add7c65b8a8313872ebb4f95bb3527
#
_cell.length_a   1.000
_cell.length_b   1.000
_cell.length_c   1.000
_cell.angle_alpha   90.00
_cell.angle_beta   90.00
_cell.angle_gamma   90.00
#
_symmetry.space_group_name_H-M   'P 1'
#
loop_
_entity.id
_entity.type
_entity.pdbx_description
1 polymer ?
#
loop_
_entity_poly.entity_id
_entity_poly.type
_entity_poly.pdbx_seq_one_letter_code
_entity_poly.pdbx_strand_id
1 'polypeptide(L)'
;MGEHYKASLSTLVYIEDPETHKILMLHRVKKHHDVNHGKWIGIGGHFEKDESPEDCLLREVREETGLTLTKWRFQGIVTFISGDGVTEYMHLYTADAFTGTLHDCDEGELKWVEKQDVLKLNLWEGDRIFFRLILEDPDFFSLKLVYDGSGRLCSAVQDGREMELFDVLDESGQPTGIIRERNVCHRDGSLHGTVHIWFLRKNRGKWQVLLQKRSASKDSNPGRYDISSAGHIPSGETPIRAAIREVGEELGLIVTASDLIKIGTHRAGFSAHFHGKPFVDQELSHVYLCFKPFALEDLTLQKSEVESVKWFDLEAARRGIRDQSIPNCIHADEFDMVLDEILRRKEKTLAEE
;
A
#
# COMPACT_ATOMS: atom_id res chain seq x y z
N MET A 1 -20.84 21.21 -32.01
CA MET A 1 -19.45 21.41 -31.60
C MET A 1 -19.33 20.79 -30.22
N GLY A 2 -18.55 19.71 -30.08
CA GLY A 2 -18.35 19.09 -28.76
C GLY A 2 -17.65 20.11 -27.84
N GLU A 3 -18.09 20.17 -26.60
CA GLU A 3 -17.34 20.92 -25.57
C GLU A 3 -15.92 20.37 -25.54
N HIS A 4 -14.93 21.24 -25.76
CA HIS A 4 -13.54 20.86 -25.60
C HIS A 4 -13.30 20.61 -24.10
N TYR A 5 -12.78 19.44 -23.78
CA TYR A 5 -12.37 19.11 -22.44
C TYR A 5 -11.30 20.10 -21.98
N LYS A 6 -11.50 20.72 -20.80
CA LYS A 6 -10.55 21.64 -20.21
C LYS A 6 -9.83 20.93 -19.06
N ALA A 7 -8.52 20.88 -19.11
CA ALA A 7 -7.67 20.42 -18.04
C ALA A 7 -6.67 21.51 -17.68
N SER A 8 -6.22 21.52 -16.44
CA SER A 8 -5.09 22.32 -16.00
C SER A 8 -3.78 21.66 -16.38
N LEU A 9 -2.78 22.45 -16.70
CA LEU A 9 -1.41 21.99 -16.95
C LEU A 9 -0.48 22.64 -15.94
N SER A 10 0.41 21.85 -15.35
CA SER A 10 1.38 22.34 -14.37
C SER A 10 2.71 21.62 -14.46
N THR A 11 3.70 22.15 -13.77
CA THR A 11 4.99 21.50 -13.51
C THR A 11 5.20 21.31 -12.02
N LEU A 12 5.93 20.29 -11.65
CA LEU A 12 6.46 20.06 -10.30
C LEU A 12 7.87 19.54 -10.39
N VAL A 13 8.80 20.09 -9.63
CA VAL A 13 10.19 19.61 -9.59
C VAL A 13 10.68 19.40 -8.16
N TYR A 14 11.39 18.32 -7.96
CA TYR A 14 12.19 18.06 -6.77
C TYR A 14 13.65 18.37 -7.10
N ILE A 15 14.20 19.39 -6.43
CA ILE A 15 15.57 19.88 -6.64
C ILE A 15 16.45 19.25 -5.56
N GLU A 16 17.45 18.47 -5.95
CA GLU A 16 18.46 17.92 -5.06
C GLU A 16 19.71 18.81 -5.03
N ASP A 17 20.15 19.18 -3.84
CA ASP A 17 21.41 19.89 -3.66
C ASP A 17 22.57 18.94 -3.96
N PRO A 18 23.46 19.27 -4.93
CA PRO A 18 24.52 18.35 -5.36
C PRO A 18 25.61 18.08 -4.28
N GLU A 19 25.72 18.95 -3.27
CA GLU A 19 26.71 18.83 -2.20
C GLU A 19 26.16 18.09 -0.97
N THR A 20 24.94 18.44 -0.56
CA THR A 20 24.34 17.93 0.68
C THR A 20 23.35 16.79 0.44
N HIS A 21 22.97 16.53 -0.82
CA HIS A 21 21.94 15.57 -1.22
C HIS A 21 20.57 15.76 -0.57
N LYS A 22 20.28 16.98 -0.10
CA LYS A 22 18.98 17.36 0.43
C LYS A 22 18.06 17.77 -0.70
N ILE A 23 16.76 17.61 -0.46
CA ILE A 23 15.71 17.99 -1.39
C ILE A 23 15.13 19.35 -0.97
N LEU A 24 14.99 20.28 -1.90
CA LEU A 24 14.30 21.53 -1.67
C LEU A 24 12.79 21.29 -1.64
N MET A 25 12.16 21.62 -0.53
CA MET A 25 10.73 21.49 -0.31
C MET A 25 10.11 22.85 0.00
N LEU A 26 8.90 23.07 -0.48
CA LEU A 26 8.08 24.26 -0.19
C LEU A 26 6.97 23.89 0.81
N HIS A 27 6.99 24.50 1.99
CA HIS A 27 5.91 24.42 2.98
C HIS A 27 4.87 25.51 2.71
N ARG A 28 3.70 25.14 2.22
CA ARG A 28 2.61 26.06 1.80
C ARG A 28 1.88 26.65 3.01
N VAL A 29 2.38 27.72 3.60
CA VAL A 29 1.83 28.31 4.84
C VAL A 29 1.40 29.77 4.71
N LYS A 30 1.76 30.45 3.63
CA LYS A 30 1.47 31.89 3.48
C LYS A 30 0.09 32.18 2.86
N LYS A 31 -0.47 31.31 2.04
CA LYS A 31 -1.78 31.47 1.40
C LYS A 31 -2.86 30.68 2.14
N HIS A 32 -3.81 31.36 2.81
CA HIS A 32 -4.86 30.74 3.63
C HIS A 32 -5.97 30.02 2.85
N HIS A 33 -6.22 30.39 1.58
CA HIS A 33 -7.23 29.77 0.71
C HIS A 33 -6.62 28.87 -0.36
N ASP A 34 -5.52 28.19 -0.02
CA ASP A 34 -4.80 27.28 -0.89
C ASP A 34 -5.18 25.84 -0.54
N VAL A 35 -5.50 25.02 -1.55
CA VAL A 35 -5.75 23.57 -1.38
C VAL A 35 -4.55 22.87 -0.75
N ASN A 36 -3.34 23.39 -1.01
CA ASN A 36 -2.09 22.88 -0.45
C ASN A 36 -1.72 23.48 0.92
N HIS A 37 -2.60 24.27 1.56
CA HIS A 37 -2.26 24.91 2.83
C HIS A 37 -1.80 23.91 3.88
N GLY A 38 -0.63 24.15 4.50
CA GLY A 38 0.01 23.26 5.47
C GLY A 38 0.69 22.01 4.88
N LYS A 39 0.66 21.85 3.56
CA LYS A 39 1.36 20.75 2.87
C LYS A 39 2.79 21.15 2.50
N TRP A 40 3.64 20.13 2.42
CA TRP A 40 4.95 20.21 1.82
C TRP A 40 4.89 19.66 0.40
N ILE A 41 5.35 20.43 -0.57
CA ILE A 41 5.33 20.06 -1.99
C ILE A 41 6.69 20.35 -2.63
N GLY A 42 6.91 19.90 -3.87
CA GLY A 42 8.01 20.36 -4.72
C GLY A 42 7.81 21.82 -5.15
N ILE A 43 8.69 22.28 -6.02
CA ILE A 43 8.62 23.63 -6.62
C ILE A 43 7.88 23.53 -7.95
N GLY A 44 6.97 24.46 -8.25
CA GLY A 44 6.27 24.47 -9.54
C GLY A 44 4.93 25.17 -9.51
N GLY A 45 4.31 25.27 -10.68
CA GLY A 45 3.05 25.97 -10.86
C GLY A 45 2.41 25.69 -12.22
N HIS A 46 1.39 26.50 -12.54
CA HIS A 46 0.61 26.33 -13.75
C HIS A 46 1.28 26.98 -14.96
N PHE A 47 1.04 26.39 -16.14
CA PHE A 47 1.50 26.97 -17.39
C PHE A 47 0.87 28.33 -17.64
N GLU A 48 1.69 29.26 -18.12
CA GLU A 48 1.21 30.46 -18.76
C GLU A 48 0.99 30.24 -20.27
N LYS A 49 0.40 31.28 -20.91
CA LYS A 49 0.13 31.19 -22.34
C LYS A 49 1.42 31.02 -23.13
N ASP A 50 1.41 30.06 -24.08
CA ASP A 50 2.48 29.78 -25.04
C ASP A 50 3.76 29.17 -24.39
N GLU A 51 3.70 28.69 -23.14
CA GLU A 51 4.80 28.00 -22.47
C GLU A 51 4.88 26.52 -22.88
N SER A 52 6.10 26.03 -23.06
CA SER A 52 6.42 24.59 -22.99
C SER A 52 6.51 24.14 -21.51
N PRO A 53 6.51 22.82 -21.24
CA PRO A 53 6.75 22.31 -19.88
C PRO A 53 8.06 22.83 -19.27
N GLU A 54 9.10 22.95 -20.06
CA GLU A 54 10.40 23.44 -19.61
C GLU A 54 10.41 24.97 -19.38
N ASP A 55 9.68 25.74 -20.18
CA ASP A 55 9.54 27.18 -19.94
C ASP A 55 8.84 27.45 -18.60
N CYS A 56 7.73 26.76 -18.33
CA CYS A 56 7.03 26.83 -17.06
C CYS A 56 7.93 26.40 -15.89
N LEU A 57 8.61 25.25 -16.02
CA LEU A 57 9.55 24.74 -15.02
C LEU A 57 10.58 25.79 -14.62
N LEU A 58 11.25 26.36 -15.62
CA LEU A 58 12.36 27.32 -15.39
C LEU A 58 11.86 28.63 -14.82
N ARG A 59 10.68 29.14 -15.25
CA ARG A 59 10.06 30.33 -14.72
C ARG A 59 9.68 30.15 -13.26
N GLU A 60 8.92 29.11 -12.95
CA GLU A 60 8.42 28.82 -11.58
C GLU A 60 9.57 28.63 -10.59
N VAL A 61 10.59 27.85 -10.95
CA VAL A 61 11.75 27.68 -10.09
C VAL A 61 12.45 29.00 -9.81
N ARG A 62 12.60 29.85 -10.83
CA ARG A 62 13.23 31.15 -10.64
C ARG A 62 12.38 32.10 -9.79
N GLU A 63 11.06 32.12 -10.00
CA GLU A 63 10.13 33.01 -9.30
C GLU A 63 9.96 32.55 -7.83
N GLU A 64 9.82 31.27 -7.56
CA GLU A 64 9.61 30.78 -6.21
C GLU A 64 10.89 30.68 -5.37
N THR A 65 12.05 30.45 -6.01
CA THR A 65 13.27 30.11 -5.27
C THR A 65 14.46 31.05 -5.52
N GLY A 66 14.51 31.75 -6.62
CA GLY A 66 15.67 32.51 -7.09
C GLY A 66 16.75 31.65 -7.76
N LEU A 67 16.55 30.34 -7.80
CA LEU A 67 17.48 29.42 -8.45
C LEU A 67 17.27 29.41 -9.97
N THR A 68 18.32 29.09 -10.70
CA THR A 68 18.28 28.82 -12.14
C THR A 68 18.79 27.41 -12.37
N LEU A 69 17.89 26.52 -12.80
CA LEU A 69 18.28 25.14 -13.12
C LEU A 69 19.21 25.11 -14.32
N THR A 70 20.23 24.27 -14.26
CA THR A 70 21.19 24.02 -15.35
C THR A 70 21.12 22.60 -15.85
N LYS A 71 20.51 21.68 -15.08
CA LYS A 71 20.25 20.30 -15.47
C LYS A 71 18.98 19.79 -14.77
N TRP A 72 18.11 19.20 -15.54
CA TRP A 72 16.88 18.57 -15.05
C TRP A 72 16.55 17.32 -15.86
N ARG A 73 15.64 16.52 -15.33
CA ARG A 73 15.14 15.31 -15.98
C ARG A 73 13.60 15.26 -15.87
N PHE A 74 12.94 14.99 -16.98
CA PHE A 74 11.51 14.72 -17.00
C PHE A 74 11.26 13.29 -16.48
N GLN A 75 10.57 13.15 -15.36
CA GLN A 75 10.33 11.87 -14.68
C GLN A 75 9.02 11.23 -15.09
N GLY A 76 7.98 12.02 -15.34
CA GLY A 76 6.69 11.45 -15.67
C GLY A 76 5.57 12.48 -15.75
N ILE A 77 4.37 11.97 -16.06
CA ILE A 77 3.14 12.75 -16.03
C ILE A 77 2.25 12.20 -14.91
N VAL A 78 1.87 13.07 -13.99
CA VAL A 78 0.88 12.79 -12.96
C VAL A 78 -0.44 13.39 -13.37
N THR A 79 -1.45 12.55 -13.64
CA THR A 79 -2.83 12.97 -13.86
C THR A 79 -3.53 13.05 -12.52
N PHE A 80 -3.79 14.25 -12.05
CA PHE A 80 -4.50 14.49 -10.81
C PHE A 80 -5.97 14.78 -11.09
N ILE A 81 -6.88 14.07 -10.45
CA ILE A 81 -8.33 14.30 -10.53
C ILE A 81 -8.83 14.61 -9.14
N SER A 82 -9.29 15.87 -8.94
CA SER A 82 -9.86 16.31 -7.68
C SER A 82 -11.34 15.99 -7.56
N GLY A 83 -11.85 15.98 -6.33
CA GLY A 83 -13.23 15.62 -6.04
C GLY A 83 -14.28 16.62 -6.60
N ASP A 84 -13.89 17.81 -6.99
CA ASP A 84 -14.72 18.78 -7.70
C ASP A 84 -14.72 18.60 -9.23
N GLY A 85 -14.04 17.55 -9.73
CA GLY A 85 -13.98 17.18 -11.14
C GLY A 85 -12.94 17.91 -11.96
N VAL A 86 -12.06 18.70 -11.33
CA VAL A 86 -10.93 19.31 -12.03
C VAL A 86 -9.91 18.22 -12.35
N THR A 87 -9.42 18.20 -13.58
CA THR A 87 -8.30 17.38 -13.99
C THR A 87 -7.09 18.25 -14.26
N GLU A 88 -5.97 17.84 -13.70
CA GLU A 88 -4.68 18.48 -13.89
C GLU A 88 -3.68 17.45 -14.43
N TYR A 89 -2.91 17.84 -15.43
CA TYR A 89 -1.75 17.09 -15.92
C TYR A 89 -0.49 17.78 -15.46
N MET A 90 0.13 17.23 -14.45
CA MET A 90 1.33 17.74 -13.83
C MET A 90 2.56 17.07 -14.44
N HIS A 91 3.45 17.86 -15.01
CA HIS A 91 4.73 17.42 -15.55
C HIS A 91 5.75 17.38 -14.43
N LEU A 92 6.16 16.17 -14.07
CA LEU A 92 7.02 15.90 -12.92
C LEU A 92 8.49 15.85 -13.34
N TYR A 93 9.32 16.64 -12.66
CA TYR A 93 10.75 16.73 -12.91
C TYR A 93 11.59 16.45 -11.67
N THR A 94 12.85 16.12 -11.90
CA THR A 94 13.94 16.20 -10.91
C THR A 94 15.05 17.07 -11.44
N ALA A 95 15.80 17.73 -10.56
CA ALA A 95 16.96 18.53 -10.92
C ALA A 95 18.06 18.34 -9.87
N ASP A 96 19.32 18.27 -10.34
CA ASP A 96 20.51 18.05 -9.50
C ASP A 96 21.63 19.06 -9.79
N ALA A 97 21.34 20.10 -10.59
CA ALA A 97 22.29 21.19 -10.86
C ALA A 97 21.56 22.51 -11.07
N PHE A 98 22.02 23.52 -10.38
CA PHE A 98 21.47 24.86 -10.43
C PHE A 98 22.53 25.91 -10.09
N THR A 99 22.19 27.18 -10.34
CA THR A 99 22.95 28.37 -9.92
C THR A 99 22.02 29.35 -9.20
N GLY A 100 22.57 30.35 -8.55
CA GLY A 100 21.77 31.34 -7.81
C GLY A 100 21.76 31.07 -6.31
N THR A 101 20.95 31.84 -5.58
CA THR A 101 20.76 31.74 -4.13
C THR A 101 19.28 31.82 -3.81
N LEU A 102 18.85 31.05 -2.81
CA LEU A 102 17.47 31.08 -2.35
C LEU A 102 17.08 32.47 -1.86
N HIS A 103 15.87 32.88 -2.22
CA HIS A 103 15.20 34.06 -1.65
C HIS A 103 13.90 33.62 -0.96
N ASP A 104 13.21 34.56 -0.31
CA ASP A 104 11.91 34.32 0.30
C ASP A 104 10.85 34.01 -0.77
N CYS A 105 10.12 32.94 -0.60
CA CYS A 105 9.00 32.56 -1.44
C CYS A 105 7.69 33.18 -0.91
N ASP A 106 6.89 33.80 -1.78
CA ASP A 106 5.61 34.42 -1.41
C ASP A 106 4.51 33.39 -1.06
N GLU A 107 4.69 32.12 -1.44
CA GLU A 107 3.73 31.06 -1.25
C GLU A 107 3.93 30.27 0.04
N GLY A 108 5.16 30.25 0.58
CA GLY A 108 5.49 29.48 1.75
C GLY A 108 6.94 29.59 2.20
N GLU A 109 7.38 28.60 2.94
CA GLU A 109 8.75 28.49 3.48
C GLU A 109 9.53 27.44 2.70
N LEU A 110 10.66 27.84 2.14
CA LEU A 110 11.60 26.95 1.46
C LEU A 110 12.53 26.30 2.48
N LYS A 111 12.73 24.97 2.37
CA LYS A 111 13.63 24.24 3.25
C LYS A 111 14.31 23.09 2.54
N TRP A 112 15.62 22.98 2.74
CA TRP A 112 16.40 21.81 2.38
C TRP A 112 16.15 20.68 3.40
N VAL A 113 15.57 19.58 2.96
CA VAL A 113 15.14 18.43 3.79
C VAL A 113 15.99 17.22 3.43
N GLU A 114 16.44 16.47 4.43
CA GLU A 114 17.12 15.21 4.21
C GLU A 114 16.23 14.26 3.39
N LYS A 115 16.77 13.65 2.36
CA LYS A 115 16.03 12.80 1.41
C LYS A 115 15.19 11.72 2.10
N GLN A 116 15.73 11.12 3.15
CA GLN A 116 15.05 10.11 3.98
C GLN A 116 13.91 10.68 4.84
N ASP A 117 13.86 11.98 5.05
CA ASP A 117 12.87 12.64 5.90
C ASP A 117 11.71 13.27 5.11
N VAL A 118 11.84 13.39 3.78
CA VAL A 118 10.80 13.99 2.93
C VAL A 118 9.47 13.26 3.12
N LEU A 119 9.45 11.93 3.12
CA LEU A 119 8.22 11.15 3.28
C LEU A 119 7.61 11.19 4.70
N LYS A 120 8.32 11.79 5.68
CA LYS A 120 7.80 12.03 7.03
C LYS A 120 7.03 13.36 7.13
N LEU A 121 7.15 14.21 6.12
CA LEU A 121 6.46 15.51 6.06
C LEU A 121 4.96 15.32 5.83
N ASN A 122 4.18 16.39 6.06
CA ASN A 122 2.76 16.42 5.71
C ASN A 122 2.58 16.61 4.20
N LEU A 123 2.72 15.51 3.45
CA LEU A 123 2.51 15.43 2.00
C LEU A 123 1.06 15.04 1.67
N TRP A 124 0.67 15.20 0.42
CA TRP A 124 -0.45 14.44 -0.13
C TRP A 124 -0.08 12.95 -0.24
N GLU A 125 -1.05 12.06 -0.11
CA GLU A 125 -0.76 10.61 -0.20
C GLU A 125 -0.27 10.22 -1.60
N GLY A 126 -0.76 10.89 -2.64
CA GLY A 126 -0.25 10.71 -4.01
C GLY A 126 1.19 11.17 -4.18
N ASP A 127 1.59 12.26 -3.50
CA ASP A 127 2.98 12.74 -3.55
C ASP A 127 3.94 11.70 -2.94
N ARG A 128 3.50 10.97 -1.93
CA ARG A 128 4.28 9.84 -1.36
C ARG A 128 4.53 8.76 -2.40
N ILE A 129 3.54 8.49 -3.28
CA ILE A 129 3.67 7.49 -4.34
C ILE A 129 4.72 7.93 -5.35
N PHE A 130 4.56 9.10 -5.98
CA PHE A 130 5.49 9.49 -7.04
C PHE A 130 6.87 9.89 -6.50
N PHE A 131 6.96 10.42 -5.27
CA PHE A 131 8.27 10.66 -4.66
C PHE A 131 9.02 9.36 -4.41
N ARG A 132 8.32 8.30 -3.98
CA ARG A 132 8.90 6.95 -3.88
C ARG A 132 9.36 6.45 -5.25
N LEU A 133 8.52 6.58 -6.29
CA LEU A 133 8.89 6.18 -7.65
C LEU A 133 10.15 6.90 -8.14
N ILE A 134 10.26 8.22 -7.92
CA ILE A 134 11.47 8.99 -8.24
C ILE A 134 12.72 8.42 -7.55
N LEU A 135 12.59 7.98 -6.30
CA LEU A 135 13.71 7.45 -5.53
C LEU A 135 14.12 6.04 -5.93
N GLU A 136 13.17 5.21 -6.34
CA GLU A 136 13.34 3.78 -6.51
C GLU A 136 13.49 3.36 -7.96
N ASP A 137 12.85 4.08 -8.87
CA ASP A 137 12.84 3.78 -10.30
C ASP A 137 13.06 5.06 -11.10
N PRO A 138 14.24 5.21 -11.74
CA PRO A 138 14.55 6.40 -12.51
C PRO A 138 13.86 6.45 -13.87
N ASP A 139 13.09 5.44 -14.27
CA ASP A 139 12.42 5.41 -15.56
C ASP A 139 11.21 6.33 -15.60
N PHE A 140 10.80 6.74 -16.80
CA PHE A 140 9.61 7.55 -17.01
C PHE A 140 8.36 6.75 -16.65
N PHE A 141 7.42 7.39 -15.95
CA PHE A 141 6.13 6.78 -15.60
C PHE A 141 4.94 7.70 -15.88
N SER A 142 3.78 7.09 -16.05
CA SER A 142 2.48 7.75 -16.02
C SER A 142 1.75 7.35 -14.74
N LEU A 143 1.31 8.34 -13.95
CA LEU A 143 0.59 8.09 -12.70
C LEU A 143 -0.73 8.85 -12.70
N LYS A 144 -1.84 8.15 -12.51
CA LYS A 144 -3.17 8.75 -12.32
C LYS A 144 -3.58 8.64 -10.86
N LEU A 145 -3.94 9.76 -10.25
CA LEU A 145 -4.39 9.88 -8.88
C LEU A 145 -5.80 10.47 -8.84
N VAL A 146 -6.70 9.83 -8.13
CA VAL A 146 -8.09 10.30 -7.97
C VAL A 146 -8.35 10.57 -6.50
N TYR A 147 -8.81 11.77 -6.19
CA TYR A 147 -9.17 12.20 -4.85
C TYR A 147 -10.66 12.50 -4.75
N ASP A 148 -11.26 12.24 -3.59
CA ASP A 148 -12.62 12.65 -3.29
C ASP A 148 -12.71 14.13 -2.83
N GLY A 149 -13.93 14.62 -2.62
CA GLY A 149 -14.18 15.99 -2.19
C GLY A 149 -13.64 16.35 -0.79
N SER A 150 -13.16 15.36 -0.01
CA SER A 150 -12.50 15.59 1.28
C SER A 150 -10.97 15.59 1.17
N GLY A 151 -10.41 15.41 -0.03
CA GLY A 151 -8.97 15.32 -0.26
C GLY A 151 -8.37 13.96 0.07
N ARG A 152 -9.20 12.92 0.14
CA ARG A 152 -8.76 11.55 0.37
C ARG A 152 -8.46 10.85 -0.95
N LEU A 153 -7.30 10.17 -1.05
CA LEU A 153 -6.93 9.39 -2.22
C LEU A 153 -7.89 8.19 -2.37
N CYS A 154 -8.51 8.05 -3.54
CA CYS A 154 -9.48 6.99 -3.84
C CYS A 154 -8.97 5.96 -4.84
N SER A 155 -8.08 6.37 -5.74
CA SER A 155 -7.50 5.48 -6.76
C SER A 155 -6.12 5.99 -7.16
N ALA A 156 -5.23 5.04 -7.41
CA ALA A 156 -3.92 5.29 -8.01
C ALA A 156 -3.67 4.25 -9.11
N VAL A 157 -3.24 4.71 -10.29
CA VAL A 157 -2.98 3.86 -11.46
C VAL A 157 -1.62 4.25 -12.03
N GLN A 158 -0.65 3.33 -12.00
CA GLN A 158 0.66 3.51 -12.59
C GLN A 158 0.77 2.74 -13.91
N ASP A 159 1.12 3.41 -15.00
CA ASP A 159 1.32 2.80 -16.33
C ASP A 159 0.17 1.88 -16.77
N GLY A 160 -1.07 2.33 -16.45
CA GLY A 160 -2.30 1.62 -16.76
C GLY A 160 -2.64 0.45 -15.82
N ARG A 161 -1.85 0.24 -14.75
CA ARG A 161 -2.10 -0.80 -13.75
C ARG A 161 -2.56 -0.17 -12.43
N GLU A 162 -3.65 -0.68 -11.89
CA GLU A 162 -4.15 -0.26 -10.59
C GLU A 162 -3.13 -0.61 -9.49
N MET A 163 -2.95 0.32 -8.55
CA MET A 163 -2.15 0.14 -7.36
C MET A 163 -3.06 -0.23 -6.18
N GLU A 164 -2.60 -1.13 -5.32
CA GLU A 164 -3.34 -1.48 -4.11
C GLU A 164 -3.29 -0.34 -3.09
N LEU A 165 -4.46 0.05 -2.60
CA LEU A 165 -4.64 1.09 -1.59
C LEU A 165 -5.24 0.47 -0.33
N PHE A 166 -4.70 0.81 0.83
CA PHE A 166 -5.15 0.33 2.14
C PHE A 166 -5.63 1.47 3.03
N ASP A 167 -6.64 1.22 3.86
CA ASP A 167 -6.97 2.09 4.98
C ASP A 167 -5.87 1.98 6.04
N VAL A 168 -5.28 3.11 6.43
CA VAL A 168 -4.36 3.16 7.57
C VAL A 168 -5.18 3.10 8.85
N LEU A 169 -4.83 2.16 9.72
CA LEU A 169 -5.50 1.93 11.00
C LEU A 169 -4.77 2.63 12.14
N ASP A 170 -5.52 3.01 13.16
CA ASP A 170 -4.97 3.44 14.44
C ASP A 170 -4.62 2.24 15.35
N GLU A 171 -4.06 2.51 16.53
CA GLU A 171 -3.69 1.48 17.51
C GLU A 171 -4.87 0.63 18.00
N SER A 172 -6.10 1.13 17.88
CA SER A 172 -7.33 0.38 18.22
C SER A 172 -7.90 -0.42 17.05
N GLY A 173 -7.26 -0.34 15.86
CA GLY A 173 -7.68 -1.02 14.65
C GLY A 173 -8.80 -0.31 13.90
N GLN A 174 -9.05 0.98 14.18
CA GLN A 174 -10.04 1.77 13.46
C GLN A 174 -9.38 2.55 12.32
N PRO A 175 -10.07 2.72 11.17
CA PRO A 175 -9.58 3.55 10.09
C PRO A 175 -9.33 5.00 10.53
N THR A 176 -8.17 5.52 10.22
CA THR A 176 -7.76 6.92 10.50
C THR A 176 -8.36 7.91 9.50
N GLY A 177 -8.93 7.45 8.41
CA GLY A 177 -9.32 8.24 7.25
C GLY A 177 -8.20 8.45 6.22
N ILE A 178 -6.98 8.03 6.54
CA ILE A 178 -5.85 8.05 5.62
C ILE A 178 -5.88 6.79 4.77
N ILE A 179 -5.76 6.96 3.45
CA ILE A 179 -5.60 5.85 2.49
C ILE A 179 -4.20 5.92 1.92
N ARG A 180 -3.50 4.78 1.93
CA ARG A 180 -2.10 4.71 1.55
C ARG A 180 -1.84 3.55 0.60
N GLU A 181 -0.96 3.77 -0.39
CA GLU A 181 -0.55 2.73 -1.33
C GLU A 181 0.29 1.66 -0.62
N ARG A 182 0.15 0.40 -1.06
CA ARG A 182 0.75 -0.80 -0.46
C ARG A 182 2.26 -0.65 -0.17
N ASN A 183 3.04 -0.25 -1.17
CA ASN A 183 4.50 -0.16 -0.98
C ASN A 183 4.87 0.97 -0.03
N VAL A 184 4.09 2.05 0.03
CA VAL A 184 4.25 3.12 1.02
C VAL A 184 3.91 2.61 2.41
N CYS A 185 2.83 1.81 2.57
CA CYS A 185 2.47 1.17 3.84
C CYS A 185 3.61 0.30 4.37
N HIS A 186 4.13 -0.60 3.54
CA HIS A 186 5.21 -1.53 3.92
C HIS A 186 6.56 -0.85 4.09
N ARG A 187 6.77 0.32 3.50
CA ARG A 187 7.97 1.11 3.75
C ARG A 187 7.92 1.86 5.07
N ASP A 188 6.78 2.49 5.36
CA ASP A 188 6.60 3.37 6.50
C ASP A 188 6.12 2.63 7.76
N GLY A 189 5.75 1.35 7.64
CA GLY A 189 5.20 0.54 8.73
C GLY A 189 3.81 1.01 9.16
N SER A 190 2.97 1.46 8.20
CA SER A 190 1.60 1.87 8.49
C SER A 190 0.76 0.65 8.83
N LEU A 191 0.05 0.68 9.97
CA LEU A 191 -0.86 -0.39 10.35
C LEU A 191 -2.02 -0.46 9.36
N HIS A 192 -2.25 -1.63 8.79
CA HIS A 192 -3.31 -1.88 7.82
C HIS A 192 -3.98 -3.23 8.04
N GLY A 193 -5.14 -3.44 7.39
CA GLY A 193 -5.97 -4.63 7.61
C GLY A 193 -5.62 -5.78 6.68
N THR A 194 -5.63 -7.01 7.23
CA THR A 194 -5.54 -8.25 6.46
C THR A 194 -6.62 -9.24 6.90
N VAL A 195 -6.83 -10.28 6.12
CA VAL A 195 -7.73 -11.40 6.43
C VAL A 195 -6.95 -12.70 6.39
N HIS A 196 -7.18 -13.53 7.39
CA HIS A 196 -6.59 -14.85 7.52
C HIS A 196 -7.71 -15.88 7.61
N ILE A 197 -7.74 -16.84 6.70
CA ILE A 197 -8.78 -17.85 6.62
C ILE A 197 -8.15 -19.24 6.83
N TRP A 198 -8.58 -19.92 7.87
CA TRP A 198 -8.13 -21.25 8.24
C TRP A 198 -9.17 -22.28 7.85
N PHE A 199 -8.86 -23.11 6.86
CA PHE A 199 -9.70 -24.26 6.51
C PHE A 199 -9.38 -25.45 7.40
N LEU A 200 -10.43 -25.99 8.02
CA LEU A 200 -10.35 -27.08 8.97
C LEU A 200 -11.33 -28.20 8.57
N ARG A 201 -10.93 -29.43 8.79
CA ARG A 201 -11.80 -30.59 8.63
C ARG A 201 -11.54 -31.66 9.68
N LYS A 202 -12.53 -32.55 9.89
CA LYS A 202 -12.35 -33.79 10.67
C LYS A 202 -12.23 -34.94 9.71
N ASN A 203 -11.11 -35.67 9.74
CA ASN A 203 -10.86 -36.83 8.91
C ASN A 203 -10.49 -38.03 9.80
N ARG A 204 -11.25 -39.12 9.70
CA ARG A 204 -11.08 -40.34 10.54
C ARG A 204 -10.93 -40.01 12.03
N GLY A 205 -11.75 -39.12 12.55
CA GLY A 205 -11.74 -38.68 13.95
C GLY A 205 -10.69 -37.68 14.35
N LYS A 206 -9.72 -37.35 13.47
CA LYS A 206 -8.65 -36.37 13.72
C LYS A 206 -8.94 -35.02 13.02
N TRP A 207 -8.62 -33.94 13.70
CA TRP A 207 -8.65 -32.62 13.11
C TRP A 207 -7.47 -32.40 12.17
N GLN A 208 -7.73 -31.79 11.03
CA GLN A 208 -6.73 -31.39 10.05
C GLN A 208 -6.92 -29.90 9.70
N VAL A 209 -5.81 -29.24 9.44
CA VAL A 209 -5.74 -27.87 8.90
C VAL A 209 -5.15 -27.90 7.50
N LEU A 210 -5.71 -27.09 6.60
CA LEU A 210 -5.11 -26.85 5.29
C LEU A 210 -4.03 -25.79 5.44
N LEU A 211 -2.84 -26.03 4.92
CA LEU A 211 -1.81 -25.01 4.77
C LEU A 211 -1.49 -24.85 3.29
N GLN A 212 -1.29 -23.61 2.86
CA GLN A 212 -0.79 -23.30 1.52
C GLN A 212 0.73 -23.23 1.53
N LYS A 213 1.35 -23.60 0.42
CA LYS A 213 2.76 -23.36 0.16
C LYS A 213 2.85 -22.15 -0.78
N ARG A 214 3.50 -21.11 -0.31
CA ARG A 214 3.68 -19.84 -1.05
C ARG A 214 4.45 -20.10 -2.34
N SER A 215 4.08 -19.39 -3.41
CA SER A 215 4.80 -19.45 -4.67
C SER A 215 6.28 -19.05 -4.49
N ALA A 216 7.15 -19.68 -5.27
CA ALA A 216 8.56 -19.31 -5.31
C ALA A 216 8.82 -17.91 -5.90
N SER A 217 7.83 -17.33 -6.57
CA SER A 217 7.88 -15.97 -7.15
C SER A 217 7.48 -14.85 -6.17
N LYS A 218 7.05 -15.19 -4.94
CA LYS A 218 6.69 -14.19 -3.92
C LYS A 218 7.92 -13.46 -3.41
N ASP A 219 7.81 -12.14 -3.23
CA ASP A 219 8.88 -11.31 -2.68
C ASP A 219 9.20 -11.64 -1.22
N SER A 220 8.17 -11.98 -0.44
CA SER A 220 8.31 -12.35 0.97
C SER A 220 8.05 -13.84 1.18
N ASN A 221 8.91 -14.50 1.96
CA ASN A 221 8.78 -15.90 2.39
C ASN A 221 8.49 -16.90 1.25
N PRO A 222 9.19 -16.88 0.11
CA PRO A 222 8.93 -17.80 -1.00
C PRO A 222 9.11 -19.27 -0.58
N GLY A 223 8.19 -20.14 -1.04
CA GLY A 223 8.25 -21.58 -0.82
C GLY A 223 7.98 -22.06 0.62
N ARG A 224 7.65 -21.14 1.55
CA ARG A 224 7.25 -21.50 2.92
C ARG A 224 5.77 -21.85 2.99
N TYR A 225 5.40 -22.63 4.00
CA TYR A 225 3.99 -22.86 4.31
C TYR A 225 3.40 -21.65 5.02
N ASP A 226 2.14 -21.38 4.72
CA ASP A 226 1.37 -20.27 5.23
C ASP A 226 -0.07 -20.72 5.57
N ILE A 227 -0.87 -19.83 6.09
CA ILE A 227 -2.29 -19.95 6.38
C ILE A 227 -3.02 -20.48 5.13
N SER A 228 -4.21 -21.06 5.27
CA SER A 228 -4.93 -21.66 4.14
C SER A 228 -5.21 -20.67 3.01
N SER A 229 -5.61 -19.45 3.35
CA SER A 229 -5.74 -18.29 2.45
C SER A 229 -5.57 -17.02 3.27
N ALA A 230 -4.88 -16.03 2.72
CA ALA A 230 -4.59 -14.77 3.40
C ALA A 230 -4.37 -13.64 2.40
N GLY A 231 -4.85 -12.45 2.72
CA GLY A 231 -4.62 -11.29 1.87
C GLY A 231 -4.99 -9.96 2.53
N HIS A 232 -4.68 -8.88 1.83
CA HIS A 232 -4.95 -7.52 2.31
C HIS A 232 -6.41 -7.13 2.13
N ILE A 233 -6.84 -6.19 2.96
CA ILE A 233 -8.15 -5.56 2.84
C ILE A 233 -7.95 -4.26 2.06
N PRO A 234 -8.38 -4.19 0.80
CA PRO A 234 -8.38 -2.95 0.03
C PRO A 234 -9.18 -1.86 0.73
N SER A 235 -8.77 -0.60 0.53
CA SER A 235 -9.50 0.54 1.11
C SER A 235 -10.98 0.53 0.74
N GLY A 236 -11.82 0.70 1.76
CA GLY A 236 -13.28 0.68 1.62
C GLY A 236 -13.91 -0.71 1.50
N GLU A 237 -13.10 -1.78 1.46
CA GLU A 237 -13.63 -3.15 1.52
C GLU A 237 -13.84 -3.60 2.98
N THR A 238 -14.85 -4.44 3.22
CA THR A 238 -15.04 -5.02 4.54
C THR A 238 -14.23 -6.30 4.71
N PRO A 239 -13.77 -6.64 5.93
CA PRO A 239 -12.96 -7.84 6.15
C PRO A 239 -13.62 -9.14 5.64
N ILE A 240 -14.95 -9.25 5.78
CA ILE A 240 -15.67 -10.46 5.31
C ILE A 240 -15.69 -10.57 3.78
N ARG A 241 -15.79 -9.44 3.06
CA ARG A 241 -15.75 -9.42 1.60
C ARG A 241 -14.35 -9.75 1.11
N ALA A 242 -13.32 -9.14 1.71
CA ALA A 242 -11.93 -9.46 1.42
C ALA A 242 -11.64 -10.96 1.63
N ALA A 243 -12.10 -11.56 2.73
CA ALA A 243 -11.93 -12.99 2.99
C ALA A 243 -12.58 -13.88 1.92
N ILE A 244 -13.80 -13.52 1.46
CA ILE A 244 -14.48 -14.25 0.38
C ILE A 244 -13.72 -14.12 -0.94
N ARG A 245 -13.26 -12.91 -1.28
CA ARG A 245 -12.49 -12.63 -2.50
C ARG A 245 -11.18 -13.42 -2.50
N GLU A 246 -10.37 -13.34 -1.42
CA GLU A 246 -9.08 -14.01 -1.33
C GLU A 246 -9.20 -15.53 -1.45
N VAL A 247 -10.20 -16.15 -0.81
CA VAL A 247 -10.46 -17.59 -0.97
C VAL A 247 -10.79 -17.92 -2.43
N GLY A 248 -11.58 -17.07 -3.10
CA GLY A 248 -11.91 -17.24 -4.52
C GLY A 248 -10.71 -17.10 -5.43
N GLU A 249 -9.87 -16.09 -5.20
CA GLU A 249 -8.70 -15.78 -6.02
C GLU A 249 -7.58 -16.81 -5.82
N GLU A 250 -7.20 -17.09 -4.57
CA GLU A 250 -6.07 -17.98 -4.28
C GLU A 250 -6.37 -19.46 -4.48
N LEU A 251 -7.59 -19.91 -4.08
CA LEU A 251 -7.96 -21.32 -4.06
C LEU A 251 -9.00 -21.72 -5.10
N GLY A 252 -9.67 -20.76 -5.75
CA GLY A 252 -10.77 -21.03 -6.67
C GLY A 252 -12.05 -21.54 -5.98
N LEU A 253 -12.16 -21.39 -4.65
CA LEU A 253 -13.31 -21.85 -3.89
C LEU A 253 -14.37 -20.76 -3.75
N ILE A 254 -15.62 -21.13 -3.92
CA ILE A 254 -16.76 -20.25 -3.64
C ILE A 254 -17.18 -20.45 -2.18
N VAL A 255 -16.97 -19.43 -1.37
CA VAL A 255 -17.46 -19.36 0.02
C VAL A 255 -18.42 -18.18 0.20
N THR A 256 -19.27 -18.25 1.21
CA THR A 256 -20.19 -17.18 1.59
C THR A 256 -19.86 -16.69 3.00
N ALA A 257 -20.42 -15.55 3.39
CA ALA A 257 -20.22 -15.03 4.74
C ALA A 257 -20.64 -16.01 5.84
N SER A 258 -21.64 -16.88 5.58
CA SER A 258 -22.09 -17.91 6.52
C SER A 258 -21.12 -19.10 6.66
N ASP A 259 -20.23 -19.30 5.68
CA ASP A 259 -19.19 -20.34 5.75
C ASP A 259 -17.98 -19.90 6.61
N LEU A 260 -17.86 -18.58 6.89
CA LEU A 260 -16.72 -17.96 7.57
C LEU A 260 -17.09 -17.56 9.00
N ILE A 261 -16.37 -18.11 9.96
CA ILE A 261 -16.61 -17.87 11.39
C ILE A 261 -15.45 -17.02 11.91
N LYS A 262 -15.73 -15.74 12.19
CA LYS A 262 -14.72 -14.85 12.79
C LYS A 262 -14.41 -15.29 14.22
N ILE A 263 -13.14 -15.49 14.54
CA ILE A 263 -12.69 -15.89 15.87
C ILE A 263 -11.95 -14.78 16.62
N GLY A 264 -11.56 -13.73 15.93
CA GLY A 264 -10.89 -12.58 16.55
C GLY A 264 -10.08 -11.77 15.55
N THR A 265 -9.15 -11.00 16.09
CA THR A 265 -8.10 -10.31 15.35
C THR A 265 -6.75 -10.68 15.92
N HIS A 266 -5.74 -10.72 15.06
CA HIS A 266 -4.34 -10.93 15.44
C HIS A 266 -3.51 -9.74 14.94
N ARG A 267 -2.66 -9.19 15.78
CA ARG A 267 -1.74 -8.11 15.40
C ARG A 267 -0.34 -8.67 15.27
N ALA A 268 0.25 -8.49 14.12
CA ALA A 268 1.60 -8.91 13.83
C ALA A 268 2.38 -7.81 13.13
N GLY A 269 3.70 -7.89 13.22
CA GLY A 269 4.58 -7.01 12.47
C GLY A 269 5.99 -7.60 12.41
N PHE A 270 6.68 -7.28 11.34
CA PHE A 270 8.10 -7.60 11.20
C PHE A 270 8.80 -6.54 10.36
N SER A 271 10.12 -6.48 10.47
CA SER A 271 10.95 -5.62 9.64
C SER A 271 11.98 -6.47 8.92
N ALA A 272 12.14 -6.22 7.64
CA ALA A 272 13.08 -6.91 6.76
C ALA A 272 13.65 -5.94 5.71
N HIS A 273 14.58 -6.45 4.90
CA HIS A 273 15.03 -5.78 3.69
C HIS A 273 14.88 -6.75 2.53
N PHE A 274 14.07 -6.38 1.55
CA PHE A 274 13.91 -7.14 0.32
C PHE A 274 14.47 -6.34 -0.86
N HIS A 275 15.33 -6.96 -1.67
CA HIS A 275 15.99 -6.30 -2.81
C HIS A 275 16.68 -4.97 -2.45
N GLY A 276 17.25 -4.88 -1.23
CA GLY A 276 17.93 -3.68 -0.73
C GLY A 276 17.02 -2.55 -0.25
N LYS A 277 15.69 -2.75 -0.25
CA LYS A 277 14.69 -1.79 0.22
C LYS A 277 14.17 -2.19 1.61
N PRO A 278 13.90 -1.22 2.50
CA PRO A 278 13.27 -1.51 3.79
C PRO A 278 11.83 -1.99 3.57
N PHE A 279 11.46 -3.00 4.34
CA PHE A 279 10.11 -3.54 4.38
C PHE A 279 9.70 -3.65 5.85
N VAL A 280 8.71 -2.87 6.25
CA VAL A 280 8.17 -2.83 7.61
C VAL A 280 6.69 -3.19 7.52
N ASP A 281 6.39 -4.41 7.88
CA ASP A 281 5.03 -4.90 7.90
C ASP A 281 4.39 -4.67 9.25
N GLN A 282 3.17 -4.13 9.27
CA GLN A 282 2.35 -3.93 10.46
C GLN A 282 0.90 -4.24 10.09
N GLU A 283 0.42 -5.38 10.51
CA GLU A 283 -0.89 -5.88 10.13
C GLU A 283 -1.82 -6.10 11.32
N LEU A 284 -3.10 -5.84 11.10
CA LEU A 284 -4.20 -6.28 11.92
C LEU A 284 -5.03 -7.30 11.12
N SER A 285 -4.79 -8.57 11.37
CA SER A 285 -5.41 -9.67 10.65
C SER A 285 -6.78 -10.02 11.26
N HIS A 286 -7.83 -10.04 10.45
CA HIS A 286 -9.13 -10.57 10.83
C HIS A 286 -9.13 -12.08 10.59
N VAL A 287 -9.19 -12.88 11.68
CA VAL A 287 -9.00 -14.33 11.62
C VAL A 287 -10.35 -15.05 11.53
N TYR A 288 -10.48 -15.91 10.52
CA TYR A 288 -11.68 -16.69 10.23
C TYR A 288 -11.38 -18.18 10.18
N LEU A 289 -12.34 -19.00 10.64
CA LEU A 289 -12.38 -20.43 10.40
C LEU A 289 -13.40 -20.76 9.32
N CYS A 290 -13.06 -21.75 8.49
CA CYS A 290 -13.95 -22.32 7.47
C CYS A 290 -13.97 -23.86 7.58
N PHE A 291 -15.14 -24.44 7.72
CA PHE A 291 -15.37 -25.89 7.79
C PHE A 291 -16.04 -26.43 6.54
N LYS A 292 -16.18 -25.61 5.49
CA LYS A 292 -16.81 -26.01 4.23
C LYS A 292 -16.05 -27.20 3.62
N PRO A 293 -16.74 -28.30 3.31
CA PRO A 293 -16.11 -29.47 2.71
C PRO A 293 -15.79 -29.20 1.23
N PHE A 294 -14.62 -29.66 0.78
CA PHE A 294 -14.20 -29.68 -0.63
C PHE A 294 -13.15 -30.77 -0.83
N ALA A 295 -12.95 -31.19 -2.07
CA ALA A 295 -11.85 -32.05 -2.46
C ALA A 295 -10.66 -31.20 -2.96
N LEU A 296 -9.42 -31.65 -2.76
CA LEU A 296 -8.25 -30.89 -3.21
C LEU A 296 -8.22 -30.74 -4.75
N GLU A 297 -8.85 -31.67 -5.45
CA GLU A 297 -9.00 -31.71 -6.90
C GLU A 297 -9.93 -30.62 -7.43
N ASP A 298 -10.81 -30.10 -6.58
CA ASP A 298 -11.76 -29.02 -6.93
C ASP A 298 -11.10 -27.63 -6.90
N LEU A 299 -9.87 -27.53 -6.37
CA LEU A 299 -9.17 -26.27 -6.21
C LEU A 299 -8.55 -25.79 -7.52
N THR A 300 -8.69 -24.50 -7.79
CA THR A 300 -7.98 -23.80 -8.86
C THR A 300 -7.03 -22.78 -8.24
N LEU A 301 -5.78 -23.21 -8.02
CA LEU A 301 -4.80 -22.38 -7.33
C LEU A 301 -4.25 -21.26 -8.24
N GLN A 302 -4.23 -20.05 -7.70
CA GLN A 302 -3.54 -18.91 -8.32
C GLN A 302 -2.02 -19.10 -8.20
N LYS A 303 -1.40 -19.62 -9.25
CA LYS A 303 0.01 -20.08 -9.23
C LYS A 303 1.04 -18.98 -8.96
N SER A 304 0.71 -17.72 -9.18
CA SER A 304 1.54 -16.57 -8.78
C SER A 304 1.62 -16.41 -7.26
N GLU A 305 0.58 -16.84 -6.54
CA GLU A 305 0.46 -16.71 -5.08
C GLU A 305 0.71 -18.03 -4.36
N VAL A 306 0.07 -19.10 -4.81
CA VAL A 306 0.00 -20.42 -4.16
C VAL A 306 0.60 -21.50 -5.05
N GLU A 307 1.74 -22.10 -4.62
CA GLU A 307 2.36 -23.24 -5.31
C GLU A 307 1.51 -24.52 -5.17
N SER A 308 1.11 -24.81 -3.94
CA SER A 308 0.34 -26.02 -3.59
C SER A 308 -0.34 -25.86 -2.23
N VAL A 309 -1.30 -26.74 -1.95
CA VAL A 309 -1.95 -26.85 -0.65
C VAL A 309 -1.89 -28.27 -0.11
N LYS A 310 -1.88 -28.43 1.21
CA LYS A 310 -1.82 -29.73 1.84
C LYS A 310 -2.54 -29.74 3.20
N TRP A 311 -3.28 -30.84 3.47
CA TRP A 311 -3.84 -31.09 4.78
C TRP A 311 -2.78 -31.63 5.73
N PHE A 312 -2.65 -31.01 6.88
CA PHE A 312 -1.81 -31.43 7.99
C PHE A 312 -2.67 -31.88 9.17
N ASP A 313 -2.24 -32.91 9.90
CA ASP A 313 -2.78 -33.20 11.22
C ASP A 313 -2.58 -31.97 12.11
N LEU A 314 -3.62 -31.56 12.85
CA LEU A 314 -3.62 -30.28 13.58
C LEU A 314 -2.51 -30.24 14.66
N GLU A 315 -2.28 -31.35 15.38
CA GLU A 315 -1.24 -31.42 16.41
C GLU A 315 0.17 -31.47 15.79
N ALA A 316 0.29 -32.14 14.63
CA ALA A 316 1.55 -32.16 13.88
C ALA A 316 1.87 -30.75 13.32
N ALA A 317 0.87 -30.02 12.79
CA ALA A 317 1.01 -28.64 12.34
C ALA A 317 1.45 -27.72 13.49
N ARG A 318 0.79 -27.84 14.66
CA ARG A 318 1.16 -27.07 15.86
C ARG A 318 2.63 -27.21 16.23
N ARG A 319 3.12 -28.47 16.28
CA ARG A 319 4.54 -28.73 16.57
C ARG A 319 5.44 -28.17 15.49
N GLY A 320 5.15 -28.49 14.21
CA GLY A 320 5.99 -28.13 13.10
C GLY A 320 6.06 -26.61 12.84
N ILE A 321 4.99 -25.86 13.18
CA ILE A 321 4.98 -24.40 13.14
C ILE A 321 5.92 -23.83 14.22
N ARG A 322 5.84 -24.34 15.45
CA ARG A 322 6.63 -23.83 16.58
C ARG A 322 8.11 -24.19 16.50
N ASP A 323 8.44 -25.43 16.12
CA ASP A 323 9.83 -25.92 16.04
C ASP A 323 10.47 -25.72 14.67
N GLN A 324 9.74 -25.09 13.72
CA GLN A 324 10.14 -24.85 12.33
C GLN A 324 10.52 -26.11 11.54
N SER A 325 10.09 -27.31 12.01
CA SER A 325 10.24 -28.55 11.24
C SER A 325 9.35 -28.56 9.98
N ILE A 326 8.30 -27.74 9.97
CA ILE A 326 7.59 -27.29 8.77
C ILE A 326 8.12 -25.88 8.46
N PRO A 327 8.87 -25.68 7.36
CA PRO A 327 9.30 -24.33 6.96
C PRO A 327 8.08 -23.43 6.71
N ASN A 328 7.85 -22.45 7.58
CA ASN A 328 6.62 -21.67 7.55
C ASN A 328 6.87 -20.20 7.89
N CYS A 329 5.89 -19.33 7.63
CA CYS A 329 5.82 -17.95 8.05
C CYS A 329 4.59 -17.65 8.95
N ILE A 330 4.02 -18.69 9.55
CA ILE A 330 2.82 -18.62 10.39
C ILE A 330 3.19 -18.15 11.80
N HIS A 331 2.42 -17.22 12.34
CA HIS A 331 2.53 -16.81 13.74
C HIS A 331 1.94 -17.87 14.67
N ALA A 332 2.75 -18.40 15.60
CA ALA A 332 2.35 -19.50 16.47
C ALA A 332 1.22 -19.12 17.43
N ASP A 333 1.16 -17.88 17.87
CA ASP A 333 0.11 -17.33 18.73
C ASP A 333 -1.24 -17.20 18.01
N GLU A 334 -1.24 -16.84 16.71
CA GLU A 334 -2.45 -16.90 15.90
C GLU A 334 -2.94 -18.35 15.72
N PHE A 335 -2.02 -19.28 15.47
CA PHE A 335 -2.40 -20.69 15.38
C PHE A 335 -2.98 -21.20 16.70
N ASP A 336 -2.50 -20.74 17.87
CA ASP A 336 -3.08 -21.06 19.17
C ASP A 336 -4.52 -20.53 19.30
N MET A 337 -4.87 -19.35 18.74
CA MET A 337 -6.27 -18.87 18.68
C MET A 337 -7.18 -19.85 17.93
N VAL A 338 -6.70 -20.43 16.84
CA VAL A 338 -7.43 -21.47 16.09
C VAL A 338 -7.67 -22.72 16.94
N LEU A 339 -6.66 -23.19 17.67
CA LEU A 339 -6.76 -24.33 18.55
C LEU A 339 -7.75 -24.11 19.70
N ASP A 340 -7.68 -22.96 20.35
CA ASP A 340 -8.57 -22.62 21.45
C ASP A 340 -10.03 -22.59 21.01
N GLU A 341 -10.32 -22.08 19.81
CA GLU A 341 -11.68 -22.11 19.27
C GLU A 341 -12.17 -23.53 18.97
N ILE A 342 -11.30 -24.40 18.46
CA ILE A 342 -11.66 -25.81 18.25
C ILE A 342 -11.96 -26.51 19.57
N LEU A 343 -11.17 -26.27 20.62
CA LEU A 343 -11.39 -26.84 21.95
C LEU A 343 -12.72 -26.35 22.55
N ARG A 344 -13.00 -25.05 22.48
CA ARG A 344 -14.23 -24.45 22.97
C ARG A 344 -15.48 -25.03 22.28
N ARG A 345 -15.39 -25.33 20.98
CA ARG A 345 -16.47 -25.98 20.23
C ARG A 345 -16.70 -27.44 20.64
N LYS A 346 -15.62 -28.18 20.94
CA LYS A 346 -15.72 -29.54 21.48
C LYS A 346 -16.47 -29.57 22.83
N GLU A 347 -16.13 -28.65 23.74
CA GLU A 347 -16.77 -28.57 25.05
C GLU A 347 -18.27 -28.22 24.95
N LYS A 348 -18.67 -27.35 24.02
CA LYS A 348 -20.09 -27.03 23.79
C LYS A 348 -20.86 -28.25 23.27
N THR A 349 -20.32 -28.99 22.33
CA THR A 349 -20.97 -30.19 21.79
C THR A 349 -21.16 -31.26 22.88
N LEU A 350 -20.19 -31.43 23.78
CA LEU A 350 -20.27 -32.37 24.91
C LEU A 350 -21.23 -31.90 26.03
N ALA A 351 -21.54 -30.63 26.12
CA ALA A 351 -22.47 -30.06 27.10
C ALA A 351 -23.94 -30.08 26.61
N GLU A 352 -24.13 -30.24 25.29
CA GLU A 352 -25.44 -30.34 24.64
C GLU A 352 -25.91 -31.79 24.41
N GLU A 353 -25.02 -32.78 24.58
CA GLU A 353 -25.31 -34.23 24.63
C GLU A 353 -25.60 -34.67 26.08
#